data_1ada5d508bb9e63c128c105091185dad
#
_entry.id   1ada5d508bb9e63c128c105091185dad
#
_cell.length_a   1.000
_cell.length_b   1.000
_cell.length_c   1.000
_cell.angle_alpha   90.00
_cell.angle_beta   90.00
_cell.angle_gamma   90.00
#
_symmetry.space_group_name_H-M   'P 1'
#
loop_
_entity.id
_entity.type
_entity.pdbx_description
1 polymer ?
#
loop_
_entity_poly.entity_id
_entity_poly.type
_entity_poly.pdbx_seq_one_letter_code
_entity_poly.pdbx_strand_id
1 'polypeptide(L)'
;MVSAIVEDDVVIGVDIGGTKVAAGQVDPTGRILSHNRNPMLSAESAANALASVIKAIDVASSQAPNPGSAPALIRGVGICAPGPLDPKTGVILNPPNLPCWRNFPLAAEIAQRYRVQVKVDNDANAAGLAETLWGSGRGYRNVFYATIGTGIGTAILIDGRIYHGRTGAAGEGGHMSIDYKGPRCGCGKLGCIEALAAGPAIARRARAKLEGGRASGLDDLSEGKIDHITSSMVGEAFTRGDAVAKEVLQETVELLAFWFGNIVDLLEPDIMIVGGGVASMLKPFLGQISDMLPSCCVNQRCKEIPLVSAHYGEDSGIAGGAALSFNAAKNGDSRSN
;
A
#
# COMPACT_ATOMS: atom_id res chain seq x y z
N MET A 1 26.11 17.62 8.24
CA MET A 1 25.26 18.58 7.48
C MET A 1 24.73 17.85 6.28
N VAL A 2 23.41 17.55 6.27
CA VAL A 2 22.73 17.00 5.08
C VAL A 2 22.43 18.25 4.24
N SER A 3 23.04 18.36 3.04
CA SER A 3 22.76 19.50 2.15
C SER A 3 21.29 19.43 1.70
N ALA A 4 20.66 20.60 1.53
CA ALA A 4 19.31 20.68 0.98
C ALA A 4 19.22 19.93 -0.37
N ILE A 5 18.12 19.20 -0.59
CA ILE A 5 17.89 18.48 -1.84
C ILE A 5 17.66 19.51 -2.95
N VAL A 6 18.49 19.47 -4.00
CA VAL A 6 18.41 20.33 -5.21
C VAL A 6 17.68 19.59 -6.34
N GLU A 7 17.26 20.31 -7.38
CA GLU A 7 16.44 19.79 -8.49
C GLU A 7 17.01 18.55 -9.20
N ASP A 8 18.32 18.38 -9.22
CA ASP A 8 19.01 17.24 -9.85
C ASP A 8 19.25 16.06 -8.87
N ASP A 9 18.84 16.18 -7.63
CA ASP A 9 19.02 15.11 -6.63
C ASP A 9 17.99 14.00 -6.84
N VAL A 10 18.41 12.76 -6.72
CA VAL A 10 17.51 11.60 -6.72
C VAL A 10 17.63 10.81 -5.43
N VAL A 11 16.56 10.11 -5.10
CA VAL A 11 16.58 9.08 -4.05
C VAL A 11 16.20 7.73 -4.67
N ILE A 12 16.64 6.67 -4.03
CA ILE A 12 16.19 5.32 -4.40
C ILE A 12 14.98 4.95 -3.53
N GLY A 13 13.86 4.71 -4.18
CA GLY A 13 12.71 4.05 -3.57
C GLY A 13 12.81 2.54 -3.75
N VAL A 14 12.59 1.79 -2.67
CA VAL A 14 12.66 0.32 -2.66
C VAL A 14 11.35 -0.24 -2.11
N ASP A 15 10.80 -1.21 -2.81
CA ASP A 15 9.61 -1.99 -2.41
C ASP A 15 10.01 -3.43 -2.18
N ILE A 16 9.95 -3.89 -0.93
CA ILE A 16 10.30 -5.25 -0.53
C ILE A 16 9.03 -6.07 -0.32
N GLY A 17 8.77 -7.01 -1.21
CA GLY A 17 7.74 -8.03 -1.03
C GLY A 17 8.33 -9.39 -0.65
N GLY A 18 7.45 -10.36 -0.35
CA GLY A 18 7.88 -11.72 0.03
C GLY A 18 8.56 -12.51 -1.10
N THR A 19 8.24 -12.21 -2.36
CA THR A 19 8.70 -12.95 -3.54
C THR A 19 9.51 -12.11 -4.53
N LYS A 20 9.44 -10.80 -4.43
CA LYS A 20 10.11 -9.84 -5.32
C LYS A 20 10.52 -8.59 -4.56
N VAL A 21 11.56 -7.94 -5.05
CA VAL A 21 11.98 -6.60 -4.63
C VAL A 21 12.04 -5.71 -5.87
N ALA A 22 11.46 -4.51 -5.77
CA ALA A 22 11.55 -3.48 -6.79
C ALA A 22 12.32 -2.27 -6.27
N ALA A 23 13.04 -1.58 -7.15
CA ALA A 23 13.72 -0.34 -6.83
C ALA A 23 13.71 0.61 -8.03
N GLY A 24 13.75 1.91 -7.77
CA GLY A 24 13.81 2.93 -8.81
C GLY A 24 14.34 4.24 -8.29
N GLN A 25 14.90 5.03 -9.19
CA GLN A 25 15.24 6.43 -8.93
C GLN A 25 13.97 7.28 -8.97
N VAL A 26 13.84 8.17 -8.02
CA VAL A 26 12.72 9.11 -7.95
C VAL A 26 13.26 10.52 -7.75
N ASP A 27 12.75 11.48 -8.52
CA ASP A 27 13.12 12.89 -8.42
C ASP A 27 12.30 13.61 -7.32
N PRO A 28 12.65 14.87 -6.97
CA PRO A 28 11.95 15.63 -5.93
C PRO A 28 10.47 15.91 -6.23
N THR A 29 10.04 15.72 -7.47
CA THR A 29 8.63 15.89 -7.89
C THR A 29 7.80 14.62 -7.73
N GLY A 30 8.46 13.50 -7.35
CA GLY A 30 7.84 12.19 -7.22
C GLY A 30 7.76 11.40 -8.53
N ARG A 31 8.43 11.87 -9.60
CA ARG A 31 8.51 11.15 -10.87
C ARG A 31 9.52 10.02 -10.76
N ILE A 32 9.10 8.83 -11.11
CA ILE A 32 9.95 7.64 -11.16
C ILE A 32 10.74 7.66 -12.48
N LEU A 33 12.05 7.71 -12.37
CA LEU A 33 12.97 7.84 -13.50
C LEU A 33 13.49 6.50 -13.99
N SER A 34 13.49 5.49 -13.13
CA SER A 34 13.95 4.14 -13.46
C SER A 34 13.17 3.09 -12.70
N HIS A 35 13.09 1.90 -13.28
CA HIS A 35 12.45 0.73 -12.69
C HIS A 35 13.38 -0.46 -12.76
N ASN A 36 13.52 -1.15 -11.64
CA ASN A 36 14.17 -2.45 -11.59
C ASN A 36 13.38 -3.39 -10.67
N ARG A 37 13.24 -4.65 -11.07
CA ARG A 37 12.50 -5.65 -10.31
C ARG A 37 13.25 -6.98 -10.35
N ASN A 38 13.56 -7.54 -9.18
CA ASN A 38 14.28 -8.78 -9.01
C ASN A 38 13.48 -9.76 -8.13
N PRO A 39 13.72 -11.08 -8.26
CA PRO A 39 13.25 -12.04 -7.28
C PRO A 39 13.80 -11.74 -5.88
N MET A 40 12.99 -11.96 -4.87
CA MET A 40 13.38 -11.89 -3.47
C MET A 40 13.75 -13.30 -2.98
N LEU A 41 14.99 -13.48 -2.58
CA LEU A 41 15.51 -14.80 -2.14
C LEU A 41 15.32 -15.01 -0.63
N SER A 42 14.11 -14.68 -0.14
CA SER A 42 13.78 -14.72 1.30
C SER A 42 13.68 -16.14 1.89
N ALA A 43 13.45 -17.14 1.04
CA ALA A 43 13.36 -18.53 1.48
C ALA A 43 14.74 -19.18 1.74
N GLU A 44 15.84 -18.60 1.23
CA GLU A 44 17.16 -19.19 1.33
C GLU A 44 17.90 -18.79 2.61
N SER A 45 18.12 -17.49 2.80
CA SER A 45 18.78 -16.95 3.99
C SER A 45 18.57 -15.43 4.13
N ALA A 46 18.84 -14.88 5.34
CA ALA A 46 18.82 -13.45 5.55
C ALA A 46 19.84 -12.70 4.68
N ALA A 47 21.02 -13.30 4.44
CA ALA A 47 22.07 -12.74 3.58
C ALA A 47 21.64 -12.70 2.12
N ASN A 48 21.02 -13.77 1.60
CA ASN A 48 20.54 -13.81 0.22
C ASN A 48 19.37 -12.85 -0.01
N ALA A 49 18.49 -12.71 0.98
CA ALA A 49 17.43 -11.70 0.97
C ALA A 49 18.01 -10.29 0.92
N LEU A 50 19.01 -9.97 1.75
CA LEU A 50 19.71 -8.69 1.71
C LEU A 50 20.43 -8.46 0.38
N ALA A 51 21.09 -9.49 -0.18
CA ALA A 51 21.73 -9.43 -1.48
C ALA A 51 20.74 -9.10 -2.61
N SER A 52 19.49 -9.60 -2.53
CA SER A 52 18.42 -9.26 -3.49
C SER A 52 18.09 -7.77 -3.44
N VAL A 53 17.99 -7.19 -2.22
CA VAL A 53 17.74 -5.75 -2.03
C VAL A 53 18.91 -4.91 -2.54
N ILE A 54 20.13 -5.29 -2.17
CA ILE A 54 21.35 -4.62 -2.64
C ILE A 54 21.43 -4.62 -4.16
N LYS A 55 21.19 -5.77 -4.80
CA LYS A 55 21.16 -5.87 -6.26
C LYS A 55 20.12 -4.94 -6.90
N ALA A 56 18.92 -4.83 -6.31
CA ALA A 56 17.89 -3.94 -6.81
C ALA A 56 18.34 -2.47 -6.75
N ILE A 57 18.94 -2.07 -5.63
CA ILE A 57 19.47 -0.71 -5.43
C ILE A 57 20.64 -0.44 -6.41
N ASP A 58 21.61 -1.37 -6.52
CA ASP A 58 22.77 -1.20 -7.41
C ASP A 58 22.35 -1.02 -8.88
N VAL A 59 21.38 -1.82 -9.36
CA VAL A 59 20.84 -1.68 -10.71
C VAL A 59 20.10 -0.36 -10.89
N ALA A 60 19.23 0.00 -9.95
CA ALA A 60 18.52 1.29 -10.01
C ALA A 60 19.49 2.47 -10.02
N SER A 61 20.55 2.39 -9.19
CA SER A 61 21.57 3.44 -9.05
C SER A 61 22.45 3.62 -10.28
N SER A 62 22.68 2.56 -11.05
CA SER A 62 23.51 2.59 -12.25
C SER A 62 22.81 3.15 -13.48
N GLN A 63 21.50 3.28 -13.45
CA GLN A 63 20.72 3.81 -14.57
C GLN A 63 20.89 5.34 -14.65
N ALA A 64 21.17 5.85 -15.85
CA ALA A 64 21.16 7.30 -16.06
C ALA A 64 19.71 7.82 -16.02
N PRO A 65 19.41 8.91 -15.30
CA PRO A 65 18.04 9.42 -15.16
C PRO A 65 17.44 9.91 -16.49
N ASN A 66 18.32 10.32 -17.42
CA ASN A 66 17.94 10.69 -18.79
C ASN A 66 18.92 10.05 -19.79
N PRO A 67 18.50 9.74 -21.03
CA PRO A 67 19.41 9.24 -22.07
C PRO A 67 20.59 10.20 -22.29
N GLY A 68 21.81 9.69 -22.11
CA GLY A 68 23.05 10.47 -22.29
C GLY A 68 23.49 11.34 -21.11
N SER A 69 22.76 11.35 -19.98
CA SER A 69 23.22 12.00 -18.76
C SER A 69 24.20 11.14 -17.95
N ALA A 70 24.96 11.78 -17.08
CA ALA A 70 25.72 11.05 -16.05
C ALA A 70 24.78 10.43 -15.00
N PRO A 71 25.21 9.34 -14.30
CA PRO A 71 24.46 8.83 -13.16
C PRO A 71 24.20 9.94 -12.13
N ALA A 72 22.96 10.00 -11.65
CA ALA A 72 22.59 11.01 -10.64
C ALA A 72 23.22 10.70 -9.28
N LEU A 73 23.46 11.74 -8.50
CA LEU A 73 23.92 11.58 -7.13
C LEU A 73 22.76 11.12 -6.23
N ILE A 74 22.89 9.92 -5.67
CA ILE A 74 21.89 9.36 -4.76
C ILE A 74 22.02 10.01 -3.40
N ARG A 75 21.00 10.69 -2.94
CA ARG A 75 20.96 11.42 -1.66
C ARG A 75 20.42 10.58 -0.50
N GLY A 76 19.71 9.51 -0.79
CA GLY A 76 19.15 8.65 0.23
C GLY A 76 18.46 7.42 -0.35
N VAL A 77 18.14 6.48 0.51
CA VAL A 77 17.37 5.28 0.20
C VAL A 77 16.17 5.23 1.15
N GLY A 78 14.99 5.09 0.58
CA GLY A 78 13.79 4.83 1.36
C GLY A 78 13.22 3.47 0.97
N ILE A 79 12.82 2.69 1.97
CA ILE A 79 12.42 1.31 1.80
C ILE A 79 11.02 1.11 2.41
N CYS A 80 10.08 0.62 1.63
CA CYS A 80 8.87 0.04 2.17
C CYS A 80 9.01 -1.48 2.27
N ALA A 81 8.54 -2.02 3.37
CA ALA A 81 8.64 -3.45 3.68
C ALA A 81 7.40 -3.93 4.45
N PRO A 82 7.03 -5.23 4.35
CA PRO A 82 5.95 -5.76 5.14
C PRO A 82 6.29 -5.71 6.63
N GLY A 83 5.28 -5.38 7.45
CA GLY A 83 5.40 -5.39 8.91
C GLY A 83 5.32 -6.81 9.50
N PRO A 84 5.62 -6.94 10.81
CA PRO A 84 5.97 -5.87 11.75
C PRO A 84 7.42 -5.39 11.64
N LEU A 85 7.61 -4.09 11.79
CA LEU A 85 8.91 -3.42 11.79
C LEU A 85 8.91 -2.23 12.77
N ASP A 86 10.09 -1.74 13.13
CA ASP A 86 10.24 -0.51 13.89
C ASP A 86 10.66 0.65 12.95
N PRO A 87 9.76 1.59 12.64
CA PRO A 87 10.07 2.68 11.70
C PRO A 87 11.08 3.69 12.23
N LYS A 88 11.35 3.71 13.56
CA LYS A 88 12.36 4.59 14.17
C LYS A 88 13.77 4.11 13.91
N THR A 89 13.98 2.81 14.01
CA THR A 89 15.29 2.17 13.85
C THR A 89 15.49 1.52 12.49
N GLY A 90 14.39 1.25 11.75
CA GLY A 90 14.40 0.52 10.48
C GLY A 90 14.73 -0.97 10.65
N VAL A 91 14.46 -1.52 11.84
CA VAL A 91 14.61 -2.94 12.14
C VAL A 91 13.36 -3.69 11.71
N ILE A 92 13.55 -4.73 10.91
CA ILE A 92 12.48 -5.68 10.55
C ILE A 92 12.36 -6.70 11.67
N LEU A 93 11.19 -6.76 12.32
CA LEU A 93 11.01 -7.55 13.54
C LEU A 93 10.78 -9.03 13.24
N ASN A 94 9.65 -9.38 12.67
CA ASN A 94 9.29 -10.78 12.37
C ASN A 94 8.14 -10.86 11.34
N PRO A 95 8.31 -10.36 10.13
CA PRO A 95 7.26 -10.37 9.12
C PRO A 95 6.98 -11.79 8.62
N PRO A 96 5.73 -12.24 8.58
CA PRO A 96 5.39 -13.59 8.12
C PRO A 96 5.79 -13.84 6.66
N ASN A 97 5.82 -12.79 5.84
CA ASN A 97 6.18 -12.85 4.43
C ASN A 97 7.71 -12.84 4.17
N LEU A 98 8.52 -12.58 5.20
CA LEU A 98 9.98 -12.57 5.15
C LEU A 98 10.57 -13.31 6.37
N PRO A 99 10.33 -14.62 6.50
CA PRO A 99 10.66 -15.38 7.69
C PRO A 99 12.17 -15.49 7.97
N CYS A 100 13.01 -15.17 6.97
CA CYS A 100 14.47 -15.10 7.11
C CYS A 100 14.94 -13.93 7.96
N TRP A 101 14.12 -12.88 8.13
CA TRP A 101 14.47 -11.70 8.90
C TRP A 101 13.76 -11.67 10.25
N ARG A 102 14.57 -11.76 11.30
CA ARG A 102 14.11 -11.62 12.70
C ARG A 102 15.01 -10.61 13.41
N ASN A 103 14.44 -9.50 13.86
CA ASN A 103 15.18 -8.38 14.43
C ASN A 103 16.34 -7.93 13.50
N PHE A 104 16.07 -7.92 12.19
CA PHE A 104 17.08 -7.65 11.18
C PHE A 104 17.28 -6.14 11.00
N PRO A 105 18.50 -5.59 11.17
CA PRO A 105 18.76 -4.15 11.14
C PRO A 105 18.89 -3.61 9.71
N LEU A 106 17.83 -3.75 8.90
CA LEU A 106 17.85 -3.47 7.47
C LEU A 106 18.35 -2.06 7.14
N ALA A 107 17.87 -1.03 7.87
CA ALA A 107 18.31 0.34 7.62
C ALA A 107 19.80 0.52 7.86
N ALA A 108 20.35 -0.10 8.91
CA ALA A 108 21.78 0.01 9.24
C ALA A 108 22.66 -0.70 8.20
N GLU A 109 22.27 -1.90 7.75
CA GLU A 109 22.98 -2.66 6.71
C GLU A 109 23.08 -1.87 5.40
N ILE A 110 21.98 -1.28 4.96
CA ILE A 110 21.94 -0.48 3.73
C ILE A 110 22.67 0.84 3.90
N ALA A 111 22.51 1.52 5.05
CA ALA A 111 23.22 2.77 5.34
C ALA A 111 24.74 2.59 5.39
N GLN A 112 25.23 1.50 5.97
CA GLN A 112 26.66 1.17 6.03
C GLN A 112 27.24 0.97 4.62
N ARG A 113 26.51 0.28 3.73
CA ARG A 113 26.97 0.01 2.37
C ARG A 113 27.01 1.24 1.48
N TYR A 114 25.94 2.04 1.48
CA TYR A 114 25.81 3.17 0.53
C TYR A 114 26.24 4.52 1.11
N ARG A 115 26.45 4.61 2.42
CA ARG A 115 26.84 5.83 3.15
C ARG A 115 25.86 6.99 2.94
N VAL A 116 24.57 6.66 2.84
CA VAL A 116 23.46 7.61 2.71
C VAL A 116 22.44 7.40 3.84
N GLN A 117 21.57 8.37 4.01
CA GLN A 117 20.44 8.20 4.94
C GLN A 117 19.50 7.14 4.42
N VAL A 118 19.06 6.23 5.31
CA VAL A 118 18.09 5.18 5.00
C VAL A 118 16.88 5.32 5.91
N LYS A 119 15.68 5.22 5.31
CA LYS A 119 14.40 5.18 6.02
C LYS A 119 13.65 3.93 5.62
N VAL A 120 13.04 3.29 6.61
CA VAL A 120 12.23 2.08 6.41
C VAL A 120 10.88 2.27 7.08
N ASP A 121 9.80 1.94 6.39
CA ASP A 121 8.46 1.95 6.95
C ASP A 121 7.59 0.85 6.31
N ASN A 122 6.39 0.66 6.84
CA ASN A 122 5.39 -0.24 6.27
C ASN A 122 4.97 0.23 4.87
N ASP A 123 4.60 -0.72 4.01
CA ASP A 123 4.21 -0.50 2.62
C ASP A 123 3.00 0.46 2.47
N ALA A 124 1.96 0.29 3.30
CA ALA A 124 0.80 1.19 3.26
C ALA A 124 1.14 2.60 3.75
N ASN A 125 1.95 2.73 4.83
CA ASN A 125 2.41 4.02 5.32
C ASN A 125 3.22 4.77 4.28
N ALA A 126 4.15 4.08 3.64
CA ALA A 126 5.00 4.65 2.59
C ALA A 126 4.17 5.09 1.38
N ALA A 127 3.25 4.25 0.90
CA ALA A 127 2.37 4.58 -0.21
C ALA A 127 1.46 5.78 0.11
N GLY A 128 0.86 5.81 1.31
CA GLY A 128 0.05 6.96 1.77
C GLY A 128 0.85 8.25 1.84
N LEU A 129 2.13 8.18 2.25
CA LEU A 129 3.02 9.35 2.25
C LEU A 129 3.32 9.83 0.83
N ALA A 130 3.58 8.95 -0.14
CA ALA A 130 3.79 9.32 -1.53
C ALA A 130 2.56 10.01 -2.13
N GLU A 131 1.37 9.45 -1.88
CA GLU A 131 0.11 10.06 -2.30
C GLU A 131 -0.09 11.46 -1.69
N THR A 132 0.32 11.66 -0.44
CA THR A 132 0.22 12.96 0.24
C THR A 132 1.22 13.98 -0.30
N LEU A 133 2.44 13.55 -0.62
CA LEU A 133 3.47 14.47 -1.12
C LEU A 133 3.28 14.84 -2.60
N TRP A 134 2.90 13.89 -3.42
CA TRP A 134 2.96 14.02 -4.88
C TRP A 134 1.72 13.55 -5.63
N GLY A 135 0.92 12.65 -5.02
CA GLY A 135 -0.22 12.01 -5.66
C GLY A 135 -1.55 12.69 -5.37
N SER A 136 -2.59 11.88 -5.24
CA SER A 136 -3.98 12.31 -5.06
C SER A 136 -4.24 13.07 -3.76
N GLY A 137 -3.36 12.91 -2.76
CA GLY A 137 -3.42 13.62 -1.47
C GLY A 137 -2.67 14.96 -1.42
N ARG A 138 -2.09 15.40 -2.55
CA ARG A 138 -1.32 16.64 -2.58
C ARG A 138 -2.17 17.85 -2.20
N GLY A 139 -1.72 18.60 -1.20
CA GLY A 139 -2.41 19.79 -0.66
C GLY A 139 -3.33 19.51 0.53
N TYR A 140 -3.62 18.26 0.85
CA TYR A 140 -4.36 17.85 2.03
C TYR A 140 -3.41 17.56 3.20
N ARG A 141 -3.88 17.81 4.43
CA ARG A 141 -3.07 17.66 5.65
C ARG A 141 -3.37 16.34 6.37
N ASN A 142 -4.64 15.97 6.44
CA ASN A 142 -5.11 14.78 7.12
C ASN A 142 -5.61 13.78 6.06
N VAL A 143 -4.84 12.75 5.82
CA VAL A 143 -5.09 11.80 4.74
C VAL A 143 -5.32 10.41 5.33
N PHE A 144 -6.39 9.76 4.91
CA PHE A 144 -6.56 8.34 5.11
C PHE A 144 -6.29 7.61 3.79
N TYR A 145 -5.31 6.73 3.79
CA TYR A 145 -4.96 5.89 2.64
C TYR A 145 -5.31 4.44 2.93
N ALA A 146 -5.90 3.76 1.95
CA ALA A 146 -6.18 2.34 2.00
C ALA A 146 -5.68 1.65 0.73
N THR A 147 -4.91 0.58 0.87
CA THR A 147 -4.57 -0.32 -0.23
C THR A 147 -5.40 -1.59 -0.11
N ILE A 148 -6.18 -1.92 -1.14
CA ILE A 148 -7.05 -3.09 -1.20
C ILE A 148 -6.50 -4.04 -2.28
N GLY A 149 -6.01 -5.18 -1.83
CA GLY A 149 -5.41 -6.20 -2.68
C GLY A 149 -5.65 -7.60 -2.12
N THR A 150 -4.60 -8.39 -1.90
CA THR A 150 -4.67 -9.67 -1.17
C THR A 150 -5.09 -9.47 0.29
N GLY A 151 -4.69 -8.35 0.89
CA GLY A 151 -5.15 -7.85 2.18
C GLY A 151 -5.67 -6.42 2.06
N ILE A 152 -5.91 -5.77 3.22
CA ILE A 152 -6.22 -4.34 3.32
C ILE A 152 -5.21 -3.70 4.26
N GLY A 153 -4.25 -2.97 3.69
CA GLY A 153 -3.33 -2.11 4.42
C GLY A 153 -3.86 -0.68 4.48
N THR A 154 -3.54 0.05 5.55
CA THR A 154 -3.96 1.45 5.67
C THR A 154 -2.85 2.33 6.24
N ALA A 155 -2.91 3.62 5.92
CA ALA A 155 -2.09 4.65 6.51
C ALA A 155 -2.94 5.82 6.99
N ILE A 156 -2.54 6.40 8.10
CA ILE A 156 -3.12 7.61 8.66
C ILE A 156 -2.04 8.68 8.64
N LEU A 157 -2.31 9.78 7.96
CA LEU A 157 -1.42 10.94 7.97
C LEU A 157 -2.15 12.11 8.65
N ILE A 158 -1.49 12.71 9.61
CA ILE A 158 -1.98 13.87 10.35
C ILE A 158 -0.96 15.00 10.14
N ASP A 159 -1.42 16.15 9.68
CA ASP A 159 -0.56 17.28 9.31
C ASP A 159 0.56 16.90 8.32
N GLY A 160 0.24 16.02 7.37
CA GLY A 160 1.17 15.52 6.35
C GLY A 160 2.24 14.55 6.87
N ARG A 161 2.10 14.03 8.10
CA ARG A 161 3.02 13.09 8.74
C ARG A 161 2.35 11.78 9.06
N ILE A 162 3.03 10.67 8.80
CA ILE A 162 2.52 9.35 9.15
C ILE A 162 2.29 9.26 10.67
N TYR A 163 1.11 8.84 11.06
CA TYR A 163 0.76 8.55 12.44
C TYR A 163 1.13 7.11 12.79
N HIS A 164 2.27 6.91 13.42
CA HIS A 164 2.76 5.59 13.80
C HIS A 164 2.19 5.06 15.12
N GLY A 165 1.52 5.90 15.92
CA GLY A 165 1.11 5.56 17.27
C GLY A 165 2.30 5.36 18.21
N ARG A 166 2.07 4.66 19.32
CA ARG A 166 3.08 4.49 20.38
C ARG A 166 4.24 3.58 19.98
N THR A 167 3.96 2.51 19.26
CA THR A 167 4.92 1.43 18.96
C THR A 167 5.22 1.23 17.48
N GLY A 168 4.65 2.06 16.60
CA GLY A 168 4.74 1.88 15.15
C GLY A 168 3.60 1.05 14.54
N ALA A 169 2.64 0.61 15.34
CA ALA A 169 1.56 -0.29 14.91
C ALA A 169 0.20 0.41 14.73
N ALA A 170 0.16 1.74 14.60
CA ALA A 170 -1.05 2.43 14.21
C ALA A 170 -1.32 2.25 12.71
N GLY A 171 -2.57 2.45 12.30
CA GLY A 171 -2.93 2.32 10.89
C GLY A 171 -3.31 0.90 10.46
N GLU A 172 -3.61 -0.01 11.38
CA GLU A 172 -4.08 -1.37 11.08
C GLU A 172 -5.60 -1.39 10.78
N GLY A 173 -6.08 -0.46 9.96
CA GLY A 173 -7.51 -0.27 9.66
C GLY A 173 -8.15 -1.43 8.93
N GLY A 174 -7.38 -2.21 8.15
CA GLY A 174 -7.85 -3.46 7.53
C GLY A 174 -8.28 -4.52 8.54
N HIS A 175 -7.74 -4.44 9.76
CA HIS A 175 -8.11 -5.31 10.87
C HIS A 175 -9.18 -4.71 11.80
N MET A 176 -9.79 -3.59 11.42
CA MET A 176 -11.00 -3.11 12.10
C MET A 176 -12.15 -4.10 11.83
N SER A 177 -12.75 -4.61 12.90
CA SER A 177 -13.92 -5.50 12.80
C SER A 177 -15.18 -4.67 12.57
N ILE A 178 -15.90 -4.97 11.51
CA ILE A 178 -17.21 -4.39 11.19
C ILE A 178 -18.36 -5.39 11.38
N ASP A 179 -18.01 -6.64 11.66
CA ASP A 179 -18.98 -7.69 12.00
C ASP A 179 -18.35 -8.65 13.02
N TYR A 180 -18.67 -8.50 14.29
CA TYR A 180 -18.12 -9.34 15.37
C TYR A 180 -18.53 -10.83 15.28
N LYS A 181 -19.50 -11.18 14.43
CA LYS A 181 -19.91 -12.56 14.10
C LYS A 181 -19.41 -13.01 12.72
N GLY A 182 -18.70 -12.13 12.01
CA GLY A 182 -18.21 -12.39 10.66
C GLY A 182 -17.10 -13.42 10.59
N PRO A 183 -16.55 -13.65 9.40
CA PRO A 183 -15.53 -14.67 9.17
C PRO A 183 -14.25 -14.36 9.96
N ARG A 184 -13.50 -15.45 10.27
CA ARG A 184 -12.20 -15.34 10.93
C ARG A 184 -11.18 -14.71 9.98
N CYS A 185 -10.51 -13.67 10.46
CA CYS A 185 -9.39 -13.03 9.77
C CYS A 185 -8.07 -13.76 10.08
N GLY A 186 -7.08 -13.63 9.19
CA GLY A 186 -5.71 -14.11 9.40
C GLY A 186 -5.05 -13.57 10.67
N CYS A 187 -5.43 -12.38 11.13
CA CYS A 187 -4.97 -11.80 12.40
C CYS A 187 -5.56 -12.47 13.66
N GLY A 188 -6.48 -13.42 13.51
CA GLY A 188 -7.15 -14.14 14.59
C GLY A 188 -8.48 -13.55 15.04
N LYS A 189 -8.80 -12.30 14.71
CA LYS A 189 -10.08 -11.63 15.02
C LYS A 189 -11.21 -12.11 14.09
N LEU A 190 -12.45 -11.78 14.44
CA LEU A 190 -13.62 -12.01 13.60
C LEU A 190 -14.05 -10.72 12.90
N GLY A 191 -14.52 -10.84 11.65
CA GLY A 191 -15.19 -9.79 10.90
C GLY A 191 -14.35 -8.56 10.57
N CYS A 192 -13.03 -8.69 10.52
CA CYS A 192 -12.19 -7.62 9.98
C CYS A 192 -12.62 -7.26 8.55
N ILE A 193 -12.57 -5.97 8.18
CA ILE A 193 -12.91 -5.55 6.81
C ILE A 193 -12.05 -6.29 5.77
N GLU A 194 -10.80 -6.60 6.06
CA GLU A 194 -9.93 -7.42 5.21
C GLU A 194 -10.55 -8.79 4.91
N ALA A 195 -11.04 -9.49 5.95
CA ALA A 195 -11.68 -10.80 5.78
C ALA A 195 -13.02 -10.73 5.04
N LEU A 196 -13.58 -9.54 4.85
CA LEU A 196 -14.87 -9.29 4.21
C LEU A 196 -14.75 -8.68 2.82
N ALA A 197 -13.76 -7.81 2.54
CA ALA A 197 -13.69 -6.99 1.33
C ALA A 197 -12.37 -7.08 0.56
N ALA A 198 -11.32 -7.77 1.07
CA ALA A 198 -10.11 -8.02 0.30
C ALA A 198 -10.35 -9.02 -0.84
N GLY A 199 -9.40 -9.11 -1.79
CA GLY A 199 -9.48 -9.98 -2.96
C GLY A 199 -9.90 -11.43 -2.66
N PRO A 200 -9.25 -12.12 -1.69
CA PRO A 200 -9.67 -13.46 -1.30
C PRO A 200 -11.10 -13.55 -0.77
N ALA A 201 -11.59 -12.51 -0.10
CA ALA A 201 -12.96 -12.46 0.41
C ALA A 201 -14.00 -12.28 -0.72
N ILE A 202 -13.66 -11.44 -1.72
CA ILE A 202 -14.47 -11.27 -2.95
C ILE A 202 -14.58 -12.61 -3.70
N ALA A 203 -13.43 -13.27 -3.92
CA ALA A 203 -13.39 -14.58 -4.58
C ALA A 203 -14.22 -15.63 -3.81
N ARG A 204 -14.08 -15.69 -2.48
CA ARG A 204 -14.83 -16.62 -1.63
C ARG A 204 -16.34 -16.41 -1.74
N ARG A 205 -16.84 -15.16 -1.74
CA ARG A 205 -18.28 -14.89 -1.91
C ARG A 205 -18.76 -15.29 -3.29
N ALA A 206 -17.97 -15.06 -4.34
CA ALA A 206 -18.33 -15.52 -5.69
C ALA A 206 -18.45 -17.04 -5.74
N ARG A 207 -17.47 -17.78 -5.21
CA ARG A 207 -17.49 -19.26 -5.13
C ARG A 207 -18.72 -19.76 -4.40
N ALA A 208 -19.03 -19.21 -3.23
CA ALA A 208 -20.21 -19.63 -2.46
C ALA A 208 -21.53 -19.46 -3.22
N LYS A 209 -21.65 -18.41 -4.08
CA LYS A 209 -22.84 -18.23 -4.91
C LYS A 209 -22.95 -19.29 -6.01
N LEU A 210 -21.83 -19.68 -6.63
CA LEU A 210 -21.81 -20.76 -7.64
C LEU A 210 -22.09 -22.13 -6.99
N GLU A 211 -21.49 -22.42 -5.85
CA GLU A 211 -21.77 -23.63 -5.04
C GLU A 211 -23.26 -23.72 -4.66
N GLY A 212 -23.90 -22.57 -4.44
CA GLY A 212 -25.35 -22.45 -4.24
C GLY A 212 -26.19 -22.63 -5.51
N GLY A 213 -25.57 -23.02 -6.64
CA GLY A 213 -26.26 -23.32 -7.90
C GLY A 213 -26.56 -22.11 -8.78
N ARG A 214 -25.93 -20.94 -8.52
CA ARG A 214 -26.07 -19.76 -9.37
C ARG A 214 -25.26 -19.93 -10.66
N ALA A 215 -25.88 -19.75 -11.80
CA ALA A 215 -25.18 -19.69 -13.09
C ALA A 215 -24.41 -18.38 -13.24
N SER A 216 -23.16 -18.46 -13.72
CA SER A 216 -22.28 -17.30 -13.89
C SER A 216 -21.22 -17.56 -14.96
N GLY A 217 -20.82 -16.54 -15.71
CA GLY A 217 -19.66 -16.58 -16.61
C GLY A 217 -18.33 -16.80 -15.91
N LEU A 218 -18.32 -16.80 -14.56
CA LEU A 218 -17.14 -17.20 -13.77
C LEU A 218 -16.79 -18.68 -13.97
N ASP A 219 -17.75 -19.53 -14.29
CA ASP A 219 -17.49 -20.93 -14.63
C ASP A 219 -16.58 -21.06 -15.85
N ASP A 220 -16.86 -20.30 -16.90
CA ASP A 220 -16.03 -20.29 -18.11
C ASP A 220 -14.62 -19.74 -17.82
N LEU A 221 -14.53 -18.63 -17.05
CA LEU A 221 -13.27 -18.00 -16.68
C LEU A 221 -12.39 -18.90 -15.80
N SER A 222 -13.00 -19.75 -14.98
CA SER A 222 -12.29 -20.69 -14.10
C SER A 222 -12.13 -22.09 -14.70
N GLU A 223 -12.51 -22.29 -15.95
CA GLU A 223 -12.48 -23.60 -16.64
C GLU A 223 -13.30 -24.66 -15.85
N GLY A 224 -14.42 -24.27 -15.28
CA GLY A 224 -15.27 -25.15 -14.45
C GLY A 224 -14.69 -25.47 -13.06
N LYS A 225 -13.60 -24.82 -12.66
CA LYS A 225 -12.93 -25.06 -11.37
C LYS A 225 -13.27 -23.94 -10.39
N ILE A 226 -14.32 -24.09 -9.64
CA ILE A 226 -14.82 -23.07 -8.71
C ILE A 226 -13.72 -22.58 -7.75
N ASP A 227 -12.87 -23.46 -7.25
CA ASP A 227 -11.76 -23.13 -6.35
C ASP A 227 -10.70 -22.21 -6.99
N HIS A 228 -10.63 -22.15 -8.32
CA HIS A 228 -9.67 -21.29 -9.02
C HIS A 228 -10.19 -19.86 -9.24
N ILE A 229 -11.46 -19.57 -8.90
CA ILE A 229 -12.01 -18.21 -9.03
C ILE A 229 -11.21 -17.23 -8.18
N THR A 230 -10.75 -16.15 -8.81
CA THR A 230 -10.01 -15.06 -8.20
C THR A 230 -10.83 -13.76 -8.22
N SER A 231 -10.44 -12.77 -7.41
CA SER A 231 -11.06 -11.44 -7.49
C SER A 231 -10.89 -10.77 -8.86
N SER A 232 -9.80 -11.04 -9.55
CA SER A 232 -9.56 -10.54 -10.91
C SER A 232 -10.59 -11.10 -11.89
N MET A 233 -10.90 -12.40 -11.80
CA MET A 233 -11.97 -13.02 -12.60
C MET A 233 -13.34 -12.42 -12.29
N VAL A 234 -13.62 -12.10 -11.02
CA VAL A 234 -14.87 -11.41 -10.63
C VAL A 234 -14.94 -10.02 -11.29
N GLY A 235 -13.86 -9.26 -11.32
CA GLY A 235 -13.79 -7.98 -12.01
C GLY A 235 -13.99 -8.14 -13.52
N GLU A 236 -13.40 -9.15 -14.14
CA GLU A 236 -13.57 -9.45 -15.57
C GLU A 236 -15.01 -9.87 -15.89
N ALA A 237 -15.60 -10.78 -15.11
CA ALA A 237 -17.00 -11.18 -15.27
C ALA A 237 -17.95 -10.00 -15.12
N PHE A 238 -17.68 -9.10 -14.16
CA PHE A 238 -18.44 -7.85 -14.01
C PHE A 238 -18.42 -6.99 -15.28
N THR A 239 -17.24 -6.80 -15.90
CA THR A 239 -17.15 -6.03 -17.15
C THR A 239 -17.89 -6.67 -18.32
N ARG A 240 -18.10 -7.97 -18.27
CA ARG A 240 -18.91 -8.76 -19.22
C ARG A 240 -20.41 -8.78 -18.88
N GLY A 241 -20.84 -8.09 -17.81
CA GLY A 241 -22.25 -7.98 -17.41
C GLY A 241 -22.77 -9.14 -16.55
N ASP A 242 -21.87 -9.94 -15.95
CA ASP A 242 -22.26 -11.09 -15.12
C ASP A 242 -23.01 -10.64 -13.86
N ALA A 243 -24.17 -11.27 -13.60
CA ALA A 243 -25.05 -10.89 -12.50
C ALA A 243 -24.48 -11.28 -11.13
N VAL A 244 -23.78 -12.42 -11.02
CA VAL A 244 -23.16 -12.88 -9.77
C VAL A 244 -22.01 -11.97 -9.42
N ALA A 245 -21.15 -11.64 -10.38
CA ALA A 245 -20.05 -10.70 -10.18
C ALA A 245 -20.54 -9.31 -9.74
N LYS A 246 -21.62 -8.81 -10.38
CA LYS A 246 -22.26 -7.55 -9.99
C LYS A 246 -22.74 -7.56 -8.55
N GLU A 247 -23.43 -8.64 -8.14
CA GLU A 247 -23.94 -8.80 -6.76
C GLU A 247 -22.78 -8.83 -5.75
N VAL A 248 -21.73 -9.61 -6.01
CA VAL A 248 -20.55 -9.70 -5.13
C VAL A 248 -19.83 -8.35 -4.99
N LEU A 249 -19.71 -7.58 -6.06
CA LEU A 249 -19.11 -6.24 -6.01
C LEU A 249 -20.01 -5.25 -5.28
N GLN A 250 -21.33 -5.33 -5.45
CA GLN A 250 -22.28 -4.49 -4.71
C GLN A 250 -22.19 -4.74 -3.20
N GLU A 251 -22.14 -6.01 -2.77
CA GLU A 251 -21.91 -6.36 -1.37
C GLU A 251 -20.55 -5.80 -0.85
N THR A 252 -19.53 -5.82 -1.70
CA THR A 252 -18.22 -5.26 -1.34
C THR A 252 -18.29 -3.75 -1.14
N VAL A 253 -19.03 -3.05 -2.02
CA VAL A 253 -19.28 -1.59 -1.93
C VAL A 253 -19.96 -1.24 -0.62
N GLU A 254 -20.99 -1.99 -0.23
CA GLU A 254 -21.72 -1.77 1.02
C GLU A 254 -20.83 -1.95 2.26
N LEU A 255 -20.03 -3.02 2.29
CA LEU A 255 -19.06 -3.28 3.36
C LEU A 255 -18.01 -2.17 3.48
N LEU A 256 -17.51 -1.69 2.34
CA LEU A 256 -16.53 -0.61 2.30
C LEU A 256 -17.15 0.73 2.69
N ALA A 257 -18.39 1.04 2.27
CA ALA A 257 -19.07 2.26 2.67
C ALA A 257 -19.25 2.32 4.19
N PHE A 258 -19.68 1.22 4.81
CA PHE A 258 -19.80 1.12 6.26
C PHE A 258 -18.45 1.29 6.96
N TRP A 259 -17.39 0.66 6.45
CA TRP A 259 -16.05 0.79 7.01
C TRP A 259 -15.50 2.21 6.86
N PHE A 260 -15.63 2.84 5.69
CA PHE A 260 -15.23 4.24 5.50
C PHE A 260 -16.04 5.20 6.37
N GLY A 261 -17.33 4.92 6.61
CA GLY A 261 -18.13 5.67 7.56
C GLY A 261 -17.51 5.68 8.96
N ASN A 262 -17.06 4.51 9.46
CA ASN A 262 -16.38 4.43 10.75
C ASN A 262 -15.04 5.20 10.75
N ILE A 263 -14.34 5.25 9.61
CA ILE A 263 -13.11 6.05 9.47
C ILE A 263 -13.42 7.54 9.52
N VAL A 264 -14.49 7.98 8.86
CA VAL A 264 -14.95 9.37 8.91
C VAL A 264 -15.31 9.78 10.34
N ASP A 265 -16.06 8.96 11.05
CA ASP A 265 -16.45 9.24 12.44
C ASP A 265 -15.26 9.28 13.40
N LEU A 266 -14.20 8.52 13.13
CA LEU A 266 -13.04 8.42 14.01
C LEU A 266 -11.98 9.49 13.71
N LEU A 267 -11.73 9.79 12.42
CA LEU A 267 -10.59 10.58 11.99
C LEU A 267 -10.96 11.90 11.31
N GLU A 268 -12.15 12.00 10.73
CA GLU A 268 -12.58 13.15 9.90
C GLU A 268 -11.45 13.61 8.96
N PRO A 269 -10.96 12.75 8.05
CA PRO A 269 -9.84 13.10 7.19
C PRO A 269 -10.24 14.14 6.14
N ASP A 270 -9.27 14.94 5.65
CA ASP A 270 -9.51 15.88 4.56
C ASP A 270 -9.76 15.16 3.22
N ILE A 271 -9.22 13.93 3.07
CA ILE A 271 -9.36 13.08 1.88
C ILE A 271 -9.15 11.61 2.24
N MET A 272 -9.88 10.73 1.56
CA MET A 272 -9.68 9.27 1.59
C MET A 272 -9.19 8.79 0.22
N ILE A 273 -8.09 8.03 0.20
CA ILE A 273 -7.44 7.56 -1.04
C ILE A 273 -7.44 6.04 -1.05
N VAL A 274 -7.85 5.45 -2.17
CA VAL A 274 -7.94 4.00 -2.33
C VAL A 274 -7.01 3.53 -3.44
N GLY A 275 -6.05 2.66 -3.08
CA GLY A 275 -5.08 2.04 -3.97
C GLY A 275 -5.14 0.50 -3.91
N GLY A 276 -4.20 -0.15 -4.62
CA GLY A 276 -4.08 -1.60 -4.68
C GLY A 276 -4.84 -2.25 -5.85
N GLY A 277 -4.54 -3.53 -6.10
CA GLY A 277 -5.06 -4.22 -7.29
C GLY A 277 -6.58 -4.38 -7.33
N VAL A 278 -7.21 -4.59 -6.18
CA VAL A 278 -8.69 -4.64 -6.07
C VAL A 278 -9.30 -3.25 -6.22
N ALA A 279 -8.60 -2.19 -5.80
CA ALA A 279 -9.08 -0.82 -5.91
C ALA A 279 -9.32 -0.40 -7.37
N SER A 280 -8.53 -0.90 -8.32
CA SER A 280 -8.73 -0.65 -9.76
C SER A 280 -10.09 -1.15 -10.23
N MET A 281 -10.53 -2.33 -9.75
CA MET A 281 -11.84 -2.91 -10.01
C MET A 281 -12.96 -2.11 -9.32
N LEU A 282 -12.67 -1.52 -8.15
CA LEU A 282 -13.63 -0.73 -7.36
C LEU A 282 -13.72 0.73 -7.79
N LYS A 283 -12.81 1.21 -8.65
CA LYS A 283 -12.80 2.59 -9.13
C LYS A 283 -14.15 3.11 -9.63
N PRO A 284 -14.95 2.36 -10.43
CA PRO A 284 -16.27 2.79 -10.88
C PRO A 284 -17.28 3.00 -9.74
N PHE A 285 -17.04 2.41 -8.58
CA PHE A 285 -17.95 2.41 -7.43
C PHE A 285 -17.60 3.45 -6.36
N LEU A 286 -16.48 4.19 -6.47
CA LEU A 286 -16.07 5.15 -5.45
C LEU A 286 -17.13 6.23 -5.22
N GLY A 287 -17.80 6.69 -6.30
CA GLY A 287 -18.92 7.63 -6.18
C GLY A 287 -20.09 7.02 -5.39
N GLN A 288 -20.45 5.76 -5.66
CA GLN A 288 -21.50 5.06 -4.94
C GLN A 288 -21.16 4.89 -3.45
N ILE A 289 -19.91 4.53 -3.12
CA ILE A 289 -19.44 4.44 -1.73
C ILE A 289 -19.59 5.80 -1.06
N SER A 290 -19.16 6.89 -1.71
CA SER A 290 -19.30 8.26 -1.18
C SER A 290 -20.77 8.65 -0.96
N ASP A 291 -21.67 8.27 -1.87
CA ASP A 291 -23.11 8.53 -1.74
C ASP A 291 -23.77 7.77 -0.58
N MET A 292 -23.19 6.66 -0.15
CA MET A 292 -23.68 5.86 0.97
C MET A 292 -23.17 6.37 2.33
N LEU A 293 -22.10 7.17 2.38
CA LEU A 293 -21.51 7.64 3.65
C LEU A 293 -22.49 8.29 4.61
N PRO A 294 -23.46 9.14 4.18
CA PRO A 294 -24.44 9.74 5.11
C PRO A 294 -25.30 8.75 5.89
N SER A 295 -25.44 7.53 5.40
CA SER A 295 -26.13 6.46 6.12
C SER A 295 -25.21 5.58 6.97
N CYS A 296 -23.88 5.80 6.85
CA CYS A 296 -22.87 4.99 7.49
C CYS A 296 -22.04 5.72 8.56
N CYS A 297 -22.21 7.05 8.71
CA CYS A 297 -21.52 7.86 9.71
C CYS A 297 -22.42 8.95 10.28
N VAL A 298 -22.03 9.53 11.41
CA VAL A 298 -22.77 10.62 12.07
C VAL A 298 -22.40 12.00 11.55
N ASN A 299 -21.28 12.13 10.83
CA ASN A 299 -20.82 13.39 10.26
C ASN A 299 -21.71 13.81 9.10
N GLN A 300 -22.51 14.85 9.27
CA GLN A 300 -23.42 15.37 8.24
C GLN A 300 -22.70 15.96 7.02
N ARG A 301 -21.41 16.28 7.14
CA ARG A 301 -20.56 16.82 6.06
C ARG A 301 -19.68 15.76 5.40
N CYS A 302 -19.91 14.50 5.67
CA CYS A 302 -19.10 13.40 5.15
C CYS A 302 -18.98 13.38 3.60
N LYS A 303 -19.99 13.89 2.87
CA LYS A 303 -19.96 14.02 1.41
C LYS A 303 -18.94 15.07 0.90
N GLU A 304 -18.48 15.97 1.75
CA GLU A 304 -17.45 16.94 1.39
C GLU A 304 -16.04 16.31 1.42
N ILE A 305 -15.88 15.11 2.02
CA ILE A 305 -14.61 14.39 2.08
C ILE A 305 -14.43 13.62 0.76
N PRO A 306 -13.47 13.99 -0.08
CA PRO A 306 -13.23 13.27 -1.34
C PRO A 306 -12.82 11.82 -1.07
N LEU A 307 -13.40 10.88 -1.82
CA LEU A 307 -12.98 9.48 -1.89
C LEU A 307 -12.45 9.22 -3.30
N VAL A 308 -11.14 9.05 -3.45
CA VAL A 308 -10.47 9.04 -4.75
C VAL A 308 -9.54 7.85 -4.93
N SER A 309 -9.21 7.54 -6.19
CA SER A 309 -8.19 6.53 -6.50
C SER A 309 -6.79 7.05 -6.25
N ALA A 310 -5.89 6.17 -5.83
CA ALA A 310 -4.46 6.43 -5.74
C ALA A 310 -3.86 6.77 -7.12
N HIS A 311 -2.84 7.62 -7.11
CA HIS A 311 -2.12 8.08 -8.30
C HIS A 311 -1.10 7.05 -8.79
N TYR A 312 -0.29 6.49 -7.87
CA TYR A 312 0.88 5.67 -8.24
C TYR A 312 0.57 4.23 -8.66
N GLY A 313 -0.61 3.70 -8.32
CA GLY A 313 -1.00 2.35 -8.74
C GLY A 313 0.03 1.27 -8.35
N GLU A 314 0.59 0.56 -9.34
CA GLU A 314 1.59 -0.50 -9.14
C GLU A 314 2.96 0.03 -8.67
N ASP A 315 3.24 1.29 -8.88
CA ASP A 315 4.49 1.95 -8.53
C ASP A 315 4.47 2.54 -7.11
N SER A 316 3.37 2.36 -6.39
CA SER A 316 3.18 2.89 -5.03
C SER A 316 4.30 2.51 -4.06
N GLY A 317 4.90 1.33 -4.21
CA GLY A 317 6.01 0.89 -3.37
C GLY A 317 7.30 1.67 -3.63
N ILE A 318 7.68 1.88 -4.90
CA ILE A 318 8.86 2.67 -5.27
C ILE A 318 8.66 4.14 -4.87
N ALA A 319 7.51 4.73 -5.22
CA ALA A 319 7.19 6.10 -4.84
C ALA A 319 7.12 6.26 -3.31
N GLY A 320 6.53 5.28 -2.61
CA GLY A 320 6.43 5.23 -1.16
C GLY A 320 7.80 5.21 -0.48
N GLY A 321 8.67 4.30 -0.90
CA GLY A 321 10.04 4.25 -0.43
C GLY A 321 10.73 5.61 -0.61
N ALA A 322 10.68 6.18 -1.81
CA ALA A 322 11.27 7.50 -2.07
C ALA A 322 10.69 8.61 -1.17
N ALA A 323 9.38 8.61 -0.96
CA ALA A 323 8.70 9.58 -0.11
C ALA A 323 9.23 9.57 1.34
N LEU A 324 9.55 8.39 1.89
CA LEU A 324 10.16 8.27 3.21
C LEU A 324 11.51 8.99 3.30
N SER A 325 12.34 8.87 2.25
CA SER A 325 13.66 9.51 2.19
C SER A 325 13.53 11.03 2.06
N PHE A 326 12.70 11.54 1.16
CA PHE A 326 12.46 12.98 0.99
C PHE A 326 11.85 13.64 2.22
N ASN A 327 10.88 12.99 2.88
CA ASN A 327 10.24 13.52 4.08
C ASN A 327 11.23 13.64 5.26
N ALA A 328 12.17 12.70 5.37
CA ALA A 328 13.21 12.74 6.38
C ALA A 328 14.17 13.91 6.19
N ALA A 329 14.54 14.24 4.97
CA ALA A 329 15.39 15.38 4.65
C ALA A 329 14.73 16.71 5.03
N LYS A 330 13.42 16.88 4.71
CA LYS A 330 12.67 18.10 5.09
C LYS A 330 12.54 18.28 6.62
N ASN A 331 12.37 17.18 7.38
CA ASN A 331 12.21 17.25 8.84
C ASN A 331 13.54 17.34 9.59
N GLY A 332 14.68 17.00 8.96
CA GLY A 332 16.02 17.16 9.51
C GLY A 332 16.46 18.63 9.62
N ASP A 333 16.12 19.44 8.62
CA ASP A 333 16.42 20.88 8.60
C ASP A 333 15.61 21.68 9.64
N SER A 334 14.44 21.19 10.06
CA SER A 334 13.56 21.91 11.01
C SER A 334 13.96 21.75 12.49
N ARG A 335 14.95 20.90 12.83
CA ARG A 335 15.41 20.69 14.21
C ARG A 335 16.72 21.43 14.55
N SER A 336 17.23 22.24 13.62
CA SER A 336 18.47 23.04 13.79
C SER A 336 18.20 24.54 13.95
N ASN A 337 16.97 24.92 14.33
CA ASN A 337 16.65 26.31 14.75
C ASN A 337 16.10 26.32 16.17
#